data_9b63a0e7a964c5abc57f9c05182529e8
#
_entry.id   9b63a0e7a964c5abc57f9c05182529e8
#
_cell.length_a   1.000
_cell.length_b   1.000
_cell.length_c   1.000
_cell.angle_alpha   90.00
_cell.angle_beta   90.00
_cell.angle_gamma   90.00
#
_symmetry.space_group_name_H-M   'P 1'
#
loop_
_entity.id
_entity.type
_entity.pdbx_description
1 polymer ?
#
loop_
_entity_poly.entity_id
_entity_poly.type
_entity_poly.pdbx_seq_one_letter_code
_entity_poly.pdbx_strand_id
1 'polypeptide(L)'
;MKRFMLAAAVVMAIAAIAGCGAKKAPVTITNDLGAWDIYYVYVSPSDSDEWGEDLLGEETILADGEEFSTEVTTGTYDIRVVDEDDDTYTKMDVEITEEGFTWDVTLADLD
;
A
#
# COMPACT_ATOMS: atom_id res chain seq x y z
N MET A 1 -16.20 -10.35 7.72
CA MET A 1 -16.20 -9.85 7.69
C MET A 1 -15.98 -8.63 7.36
N LYS A 2 -15.69 -8.13 7.30
CA LYS A 2 -15.49 -7.00 7.20
C LYS A 2 -14.54 -6.65 6.30
N ARG A 3 -13.85 -6.87 6.13
CA ARG A 3 -12.91 -6.52 5.45
C ARG A 3 -13.19 -6.42 4.13
N PHE A 4 -13.28 -6.75 3.53
CA PHE A 4 -13.37 -6.81 2.31
C PHE A 4 -13.96 -5.81 1.69
N MET A 5 -14.50 -5.60 1.71
CA MET A 5 -15.13 -4.85 1.08
C MET A 5 -14.68 -3.67 0.98
N LEU A 6 -14.53 -3.30 1.69
CA LEU A 6 -14.22 -2.19 1.83
C LEU A 6 -13.20 -1.76 1.11
N ALA A 7 -12.57 -2.34 1.27
CA ALA A 7 -11.39 -2.06 0.80
C ALA A 7 -11.52 -1.47 -0.47
N ALA A 8 -11.98 -2.18 -1.14
CA ALA A 8 -12.12 -1.77 -2.39
C ALA A 8 -12.41 -0.39 -2.52
N ALA A 9 -13.32 -0.09 -2.00
CA ALA A 9 -13.75 1.17 -2.17
C ALA A 9 -12.72 2.14 -2.07
N VAL A 10 -12.07 2.00 -1.27
CA VAL A 10 -11.12 2.85 -1.04
C VAL A 10 -10.41 3.35 -2.11
N VAL A 11 -9.94 2.59 -2.71
CA VAL A 11 -9.23 2.91 -3.74
C VAL A 11 -9.64 3.96 -4.56
N MET A 12 -10.71 3.93 -4.93
CA MET A 12 -11.13 4.84 -5.75
C MET A 12 -10.87 6.18 -5.45
N ALA A 13 -11.06 6.52 -4.45
CA ALA A 13 -10.92 7.84 -4.07
C ALA A 13 -9.77 8.47 -4.70
N ILE A 14 -8.83 7.90 -4.65
CA ILE A 14 -7.71 8.42 -5.13
C ILE A 14 -7.66 8.82 -6.46
N ALA A 15 -8.01 8.02 -7.19
CA ALA A 15 -7.96 8.28 -8.52
C ALA A 15 -8.35 9.62 -8.89
N ALA A 16 -9.25 9.99 -8.36
CA ALA A 16 -9.74 11.21 -8.75
C ALA A 16 -8.82 12.33 -8.92
N ILE A 17 -7.97 12.40 -8.22
CA ILE A 17 -7.17 13.45 -8.27
C ILE A 17 -6.46 13.67 -9.43
N ALA A 18 -6.26 12.87 -9.98
CA ALA A 18 -5.55 12.94 -11.03
C ALA A 18 -5.37 14.06 -11.72
N GLY A 19 -4.58 14.45 -11.83
CA GLY A 19 -4.31 15.49 -12.44
C GLY A 19 -4.22 15.27 -13.79
N CYS A 20 -4.12 16.16 -14.44
CA CYS A 20 -4.07 16.05 -15.74
C CYS A 20 -2.81 15.70 -16.28
N GLY A 21 -2.69 15.03 -17.14
CA GLY A 21 -1.50 14.70 -17.80
C GLY A 21 -0.60 13.69 -17.13
N ALA A 22 -0.77 13.49 -15.90
CA ALA A 22 0.09 12.56 -15.22
C ALA A 22 -0.43 11.16 -15.42
N LYS A 23 0.46 10.21 -15.49
CA LYS A 23 0.05 8.84 -15.64
C LYS A 23 -0.14 8.21 -14.29
N LYS A 24 -1.08 7.30 -14.19
CA LYS A 24 -1.34 6.63 -12.95
C LYS A 24 -1.04 5.18 -13.05
N ALA A 25 -0.73 4.58 -11.96
CA ALA A 25 -0.38 3.16 -11.94
C ALA A 25 -0.85 2.52 -10.66
N PRO A 26 -1.22 1.25 -10.68
CA PRO A 26 -1.68 0.59 -9.48
C PRO A 26 -0.51 0.11 -8.62
N VAL A 27 -0.70 0.22 -7.32
CA VAL A 27 0.24 -0.34 -6.37
C VAL A 27 -0.58 -1.36 -5.60
N THR A 28 -0.16 -2.61 -5.62
CA THR A 28 -0.87 -3.70 -4.98
C THR A 28 0.00 -4.31 -3.89
N ILE A 29 -0.53 -4.40 -2.69
CA ILE A 29 0.17 -4.98 -1.57
C ILE A 29 -0.57 -6.23 -1.17
N THR A 30 0.09 -7.35 -1.16
CA THR A 30 -0.51 -8.61 -0.77
C THR A 30 0.09 -9.05 0.55
N ASN A 31 -0.75 -9.41 1.49
CA ASN A 31 -0.26 -9.91 2.76
C ASN A 31 0.09 -11.39 2.60
N ASP A 32 1.36 -11.70 2.66
CA ASP A 32 1.81 -13.07 2.54
C ASP A 32 2.67 -13.38 3.77
N LEU A 33 2.27 -12.86 4.95
CA LEU A 33 3.03 -13.06 6.16
C LEU A 33 2.80 -14.43 6.78
N GLY A 34 1.71 -15.06 6.44
CA GLY A 34 1.42 -16.40 6.91
C GLY A 34 0.49 -16.44 8.09
N ALA A 35 0.67 -15.58 9.05
CA ALA A 35 -0.14 -15.63 10.26
C ALA A 35 -0.44 -14.28 10.87
N TRP A 36 0.01 -13.20 10.27
CA TRP A 36 -0.22 -11.90 10.87
C TRP A 36 -1.02 -11.01 9.93
N ASP A 37 -1.84 -10.14 10.49
CA ASP A 37 -2.62 -9.20 9.73
C ASP A 37 -1.80 -7.92 9.52
N ILE A 38 -2.03 -7.23 8.43
CA ILE A 38 -1.40 -5.96 8.17
C ILE A 38 -2.39 -4.89 8.58
N TYR A 39 -1.97 -3.99 9.43
CA TYR A 39 -2.83 -2.93 9.93
C TYR A 39 -2.62 -1.59 9.26
N TYR A 40 -1.44 -1.32 8.72
CA TYR A 40 -1.17 -0.03 8.11
C TYR A 40 -0.40 -0.18 6.82
N VAL A 41 -0.74 0.64 5.83
CA VAL A 41 -0.01 0.67 4.57
C VAL A 41 0.26 2.13 4.25
N TYR A 42 1.51 2.47 4.02
CA TYR A 42 1.91 3.82 3.66
C TYR A 42 2.63 3.79 2.31
N VAL A 43 2.27 4.71 1.42
CA VAL A 43 2.95 4.85 0.14
C VAL A 43 3.22 6.35 0.01
N SER A 44 4.46 6.74 0.05
CA SER A 44 4.82 8.14 0.12
C SER A 44 5.89 8.45 -0.91
N PRO A 45 5.84 9.61 -1.55
CA PRO A 45 6.91 9.96 -2.49
C PRO A 45 8.25 9.93 -1.77
N SER A 46 9.26 9.43 -2.43
CA SER A 46 10.55 9.26 -1.80
C SER A 46 11.18 10.56 -1.34
N ASP A 47 10.78 11.67 -1.92
CA ASP A 47 11.33 12.95 -1.52
C ASP A 47 10.52 13.61 -0.40
N SER A 48 9.54 12.90 0.17
CA SER A 48 8.75 13.46 1.26
C SER A 48 9.41 13.10 2.57
N ASP A 49 9.27 13.96 3.57
CA ASP A 49 9.81 13.68 4.88
C ASP A 49 8.83 12.92 5.75
N GLU A 50 7.63 12.68 5.27
CA GLU A 50 6.61 12.03 6.07
C GLU A 50 5.99 10.88 5.34
N TRP A 51 5.53 9.89 6.09
CA TRP A 51 4.88 8.74 5.48
C TRP A 51 3.46 9.05 5.02
N GLY A 52 2.84 10.06 5.58
CA GLY A 52 1.49 10.43 5.20
C GLY A 52 0.46 9.59 5.94
N GLU A 53 -0.69 9.41 5.32
CA GLU A 53 -1.75 8.70 5.98
C GLU A 53 -1.69 7.22 5.75
N ASP A 54 -2.24 6.46 6.67
CA ASP A 54 -2.41 5.04 6.51
C ASP A 54 -3.49 4.82 5.46
N LEU A 55 -3.16 4.16 4.39
CA LEU A 55 -4.08 3.96 3.30
C LEU A 55 -5.17 2.95 3.59
N LEU A 56 -4.97 2.06 4.57
CA LEU A 56 -6.00 1.12 4.92
C LEU A 56 -7.08 1.77 5.77
N GLY A 57 -6.71 2.76 6.57
CA GLY A 57 -7.68 3.39 7.44
C GLY A 57 -7.88 2.58 8.71
N GLU A 58 -8.60 3.13 9.65
CA GLU A 58 -8.76 2.50 10.93
C GLU A 58 -9.58 1.24 10.91
N GLU A 59 -10.44 1.11 9.95
CA GLU A 59 -11.35 -0.02 9.98
C GLU A 59 -11.00 -1.14 9.03
N THR A 60 -9.93 -1.04 8.31
CA THR A 60 -9.55 -2.05 7.35
C THR A 60 -8.33 -2.81 7.81
N ILE A 61 -8.42 -4.11 7.81
CA ILE A 61 -7.30 -4.95 8.18
C ILE A 61 -7.07 -5.88 7.00
N LEU A 62 -5.82 -6.02 6.62
CA LEU A 62 -5.48 -6.87 5.49
C LEU A 62 -4.99 -8.20 6.05
N ALA A 63 -5.83 -9.20 6.00
CA ALA A 63 -5.49 -10.50 6.56
C ALA A 63 -4.59 -11.27 5.61
N ASP A 64 -3.95 -12.29 6.11
CA ASP A 64 -3.05 -13.10 5.31
C ASP A 64 -3.78 -13.57 4.07
N GLY A 65 -3.18 -13.41 2.93
CA GLY A 65 -3.75 -13.80 1.65
C GLY A 65 -4.57 -12.72 0.98
N GLU A 66 -4.84 -11.62 1.65
CA GLU A 66 -5.63 -10.55 1.06
C GLU A 66 -4.74 -9.51 0.41
N GLU A 67 -5.30 -8.76 -0.52
CA GLU A 67 -4.53 -7.72 -1.17
C GLU A 67 -5.24 -6.39 -1.10
N PHE A 68 -4.46 -5.34 -1.12
CA PHE A 68 -4.94 -3.97 -1.14
C PHE A 68 -4.33 -3.30 -2.36
N SER A 69 -5.11 -2.53 -3.08
CA SER A 69 -4.62 -1.88 -4.27
C SER A 69 -5.02 -0.41 -4.26
N THR A 70 -4.13 0.43 -4.70
CA THR A 70 -4.42 1.84 -4.82
C THR A 70 -3.73 2.35 -6.07
N GLU A 71 -4.09 3.53 -6.54
CA GLU A 71 -3.44 4.11 -7.70
C GLU A 71 -2.65 5.33 -7.31
N VAL A 72 -1.46 5.49 -7.87
CA VAL A 72 -0.64 6.64 -7.62
C VAL A 72 -0.13 7.16 -8.95
N THR A 73 0.32 8.40 -8.97
CA THR A 73 0.96 8.96 -10.14
C THR A 73 2.33 8.28 -10.27
N THR A 74 2.74 7.94 -11.47
CA THR A 74 4.02 7.28 -11.64
C THR A 74 5.14 8.13 -11.03
N GLY A 75 6.13 7.49 -10.48
CA GLY A 75 7.23 8.18 -9.82
C GLY A 75 7.94 7.25 -8.87
N THR A 76 8.73 7.82 -7.99
CA THR A 76 9.52 7.04 -7.03
C THR A 76 8.93 7.20 -5.65
N TYR A 77 8.69 6.09 -4.99
CA TYR A 77 8.00 6.07 -3.73
C TYR A 77 8.68 5.18 -2.70
N ASP A 78 8.40 5.48 -1.44
CA ASP A 78 8.79 4.60 -0.35
C ASP A 78 7.51 3.94 0.12
N ILE A 79 7.55 2.67 0.44
CA ILE A 79 6.37 1.93 0.84
C ILE A 79 6.65 1.25 2.18
N ARG A 80 5.76 1.42 3.14
CA ARG A 80 5.89 0.78 4.44
C ARG A 80 4.61 0.11 4.83
N VAL A 81 4.73 -1.10 5.36
CA VAL A 81 3.60 -1.86 5.84
C VAL A 81 3.88 -2.17 7.30
N VAL A 82 2.86 -2.13 8.14
CA VAL A 82 3.01 -2.41 9.57
C VAL A 82 2.01 -3.48 9.93
N ASP A 83 2.46 -4.53 10.61
CA ASP A 83 1.58 -5.64 10.95
C ASP A 83 0.97 -5.45 12.34
N GLU A 84 0.20 -6.42 12.78
CA GLU A 84 -0.52 -6.32 14.04
C GLU A 84 0.39 -6.26 15.26
N ASP A 85 1.63 -6.65 15.12
CA ASP A 85 2.59 -6.58 16.21
C ASP A 85 3.46 -5.34 16.12
N ASP A 86 3.11 -4.40 15.28
CA ASP A 86 3.86 -3.16 15.06
C ASP A 86 5.22 -3.41 14.38
N ASP A 87 5.40 -4.55 13.81
CA ASP A 87 6.61 -4.79 13.04
C ASP A 87 6.47 -4.11 11.69
N THR A 88 7.54 -3.59 11.16
CA THR A 88 7.50 -2.84 9.92
C THR A 88 8.25 -3.56 8.81
N TYR A 89 7.79 -3.32 7.59
CA TYR A 89 8.37 -3.88 6.39
C TYR A 89 8.45 -2.71 5.42
N THR A 90 9.63 -2.40 4.90
CA THR A 90 9.83 -1.17 4.14
C THR A 90 10.60 -1.41 2.86
N LYS A 91 10.13 -0.79 1.78
CA LYS A 91 10.89 -0.74 0.54
C LYS A 91 11.07 0.72 0.20
N MET A 92 12.30 1.13 -0.02
CA MET A 92 12.62 2.51 -0.31
C MET A 92 12.93 2.70 -1.78
N ASP A 93 12.66 3.87 -2.29
CA ASP A 93 13.02 4.24 -3.65
C ASP A 93 12.48 3.27 -4.71
N VAL A 94 11.22 2.94 -4.59
CA VAL A 94 10.58 2.04 -5.54
C VAL A 94 10.10 2.85 -6.72
N GLU A 95 10.51 2.46 -7.91
CA GLU A 95 10.08 3.18 -9.07
C GLU A 95 8.78 2.59 -9.57
N ILE A 96 7.73 3.38 -9.61
CA ILE A 96 6.43 2.91 -10.04
C ILE A 96 6.15 3.46 -11.43
N THR A 97 6.10 2.55 -12.39
CA THR A 97 5.88 2.90 -13.78
C THR A 97 4.45 2.62 -14.15
N GLU A 98 4.08 2.88 -15.38
CA GLU A 98 2.72 2.65 -15.82
C GLU A 98 2.29 1.21 -15.68
N GLU A 99 3.20 0.30 -15.57
CA GLU A 99 2.85 -1.10 -15.41
C GLU A 99 2.43 -1.42 -13.99
N GLY A 100 2.67 -0.52 -13.07
CA GLY A 100 2.27 -0.73 -11.70
C GLY A 100 3.33 -1.45 -10.89
N PHE A 101 3.02 -1.73 -9.66
CA PHE A 101 3.96 -2.38 -8.77
C PHE A 101 3.19 -3.29 -7.82
N THR A 102 3.67 -4.50 -7.64
CA THR A 102 3.05 -5.44 -6.71
C THR A 102 4.09 -5.90 -5.72
N TRP A 103 3.73 -5.93 -4.47
CA TRP A 103 4.63 -6.38 -3.42
C TRP A 103 3.91 -7.42 -2.58
N ASP A 104 4.42 -8.64 -2.59
CA ASP A 104 3.91 -9.69 -1.74
C ASP A 104 4.75 -9.61 -0.48
N VAL A 105 4.18 -9.09 0.60
CA VAL A 105 4.94 -8.86 1.81
C VAL A 105 5.10 -10.16 2.56
N THR A 106 6.33 -10.54 2.82
CA THR A 106 6.61 -11.79 3.54
C THR A 106 7.46 -11.47 4.76
N LEU A 107 7.63 -12.45 5.61
CA LEU A 107 8.44 -12.24 6.82
C LEU A 107 9.90 -11.94 6.46
N ALA A 108 10.33 -12.32 5.30
CA ALA A 108 11.69 -12.02 4.88
C ALA A 108 11.89 -10.52 4.65
N ASP A 109 10.81 -9.78 4.50
CA ASP A 109 10.90 -8.34 4.27
C ASP A 109 10.94 -7.54 5.57
N LEU A 110 10.88 -8.21 6.71
CA LEU A 110 10.86 -7.53 7.99
C LEU A 110 12.08 -6.63 8.16
N ASP A 111 11.87 -5.42 8.62
CA ASP A 111 12.94 -4.44 8.80
C ASP A 111 13.88 -4.77 9.96
#